data_6bd7d5b07ad9ad6579fc7c25f346e649
#
_entry.id   6bd7d5b07ad9ad6579fc7c25f346e649
#
_cell.length_a   1.000
_cell.length_b   1.000
_cell.length_c   1.000
_cell.angle_alpha   90.00
_cell.angle_beta   90.00
_cell.angle_gamma   90.00
#
_symmetry.space_group_name_H-M   'P 1'
#
loop_
_entity.id
_entity.type
_entity.pdbx_description
1 polymer ?
#
loop_
_entity_poly.entity_id
_entity_poly.type
_entity_poly.pdbx_seq_one_letter_code
_entity_poly.pdbx_strand_id
1 'polypeptide(L)' 'MSAVRPATESEHQRDDVVAWRRAQLLRSGFPQRLAAEVARDGRYDLHRLIELVERGCSPELALRILAPLEENEAA' A
#
# COMPACT_ATOMS: atom_id res chain seq x y z
N MET A 1 -27.23 -16.92 14.73
CA MET A 1 -26.95 -16.69 14.65
C MET A 1 -26.21 -16.09 14.62
N SER A 2 -25.78 -15.68 14.51
CA SER A 2 -25.28 -15.20 14.48
C SER A 2 -24.45 -14.76 14.38
N ALA A 3 -24.23 -14.54 14.31
CA ALA A 3 -23.47 -14.11 13.96
C ALA A 3 -22.63 -13.11 14.21
N VAL A 4 -22.28 -12.89 14.89
CA VAL A 4 -21.50 -11.94 15.20
C VAL A 4 -20.13 -12.17 15.01
N ARG A 5 -19.39 -11.52 14.35
CA ARG A 5 -18.13 -11.85 14.15
C ARG A 5 -17.42 -10.67 14.15
N PRO A 6 -17.23 -9.99 14.79
CA PRO A 6 -16.66 -8.78 14.96
C PRO A 6 -15.25 -8.61 14.69
N ALA A 7 -14.48 -8.53 15.63
CA ALA A 7 -13.11 -8.18 15.50
C ALA A 7 -12.32 -9.08 14.59
N THR A 8 -12.56 -10.35 14.72
CA THR A 8 -11.83 -11.31 13.91
C THR A 8 -12.06 -11.10 12.44
N GLU A 9 -13.28 -10.82 12.11
CA GLU A 9 -13.60 -10.61 10.74
C GLU A 9 -12.96 -9.37 10.19
N SER A 10 -12.92 -8.33 10.99
CA SER A 10 -12.26 -7.11 10.57
C SER A 10 -10.80 -7.33 10.31
N GLU A 11 -10.16 -8.13 11.13
CA GLU A 11 -8.76 -8.40 10.94
C GLU A 11 -8.52 -9.15 9.66
N HIS A 12 -9.38 -10.09 9.35
CA HIS A 12 -9.25 -10.82 8.10
C HIS A 12 -9.40 -9.91 6.91
N GLN A 13 -10.33 -9.00 6.97
CA GLN A 13 -10.52 -8.09 5.89
C GLN A 13 -9.34 -7.19 5.69
N ARG A 14 -8.71 -6.80 6.78
CA ARG A 14 -7.55 -5.97 6.70
C ARG A 14 -6.41 -6.71 6.04
N ASP A 15 -6.23 -7.97 6.42
CA ASP A 15 -5.18 -8.77 5.83
C ASP A 15 -5.43 -8.97 4.34
N ASP A 16 -6.68 -9.16 3.97
CA ASP A 16 -7.01 -9.35 2.56
C ASP A 16 -6.69 -8.10 1.75
N VAL A 17 -6.99 -6.94 2.31
CA VAL A 17 -6.73 -5.70 1.61
C VAL A 17 -5.23 -5.49 1.46
N VAL A 18 -4.47 -5.77 2.49
CA VAL A 18 -3.03 -5.61 2.43
C VAL A 18 -2.45 -6.57 1.39
N ALA A 19 -2.92 -7.80 1.37
CA ALA A 19 -2.43 -8.77 0.40
C ALA A 19 -2.77 -8.33 -1.01
N TRP A 20 -3.96 -7.80 -1.21
CA TRP A 20 -4.37 -7.34 -2.51
C TRP A 20 -3.51 -6.17 -2.97
N ARG A 21 -3.26 -5.22 -2.09
CA ARG A 21 -2.42 -4.09 -2.43
C ARG A 21 -1.02 -4.53 -2.80
N ARG A 22 -0.47 -5.45 -2.03
CA ARG A 22 0.86 -5.95 -2.31
C ARG A 22 0.92 -6.58 -3.68
N ALA A 23 -0.11 -7.38 -4.01
CA ALA A 23 -0.14 -8.03 -5.30
C ALA A 23 -0.18 -7.01 -6.43
N GLN A 24 -0.95 -5.95 -6.26
CA GLN A 24 -1.02 -4.92 -7.28
C GLN A 24 0.32 -4.23 -7.48
N LEU A 25 0.99 -3.94 -6.38
CA LEU A 25 2.29 -3.28 -6.46
C LEU A 25 3.31 -4.19 -7.11
N LEU A 26 3.30 -5.47 -6.79
CA LEU A 26 4.22 -6.39 -7.40
C LEU A 26 4.01 -6.48 -8.90
N ARG A 27 2.77 -6.47 -9.34
CA ARG A 27 2.48 -6.50 -10.75
C ARG A 27 3.01 -5.27 -11.46
N SER A 28 3.04 -4.15 -10.75
CA SER A 28 3.50 -2.92 -11.34
C SER A 28 5.01 -2.79 -11.36
N GLY A 29 5.70 -3.74 -10.74
CA GLY A 29 7.15 -3.68 -10.77
C GLY A 29 7.81 -3.30 -9.47
N PHE A 30 7.06 -3.17 -8.40
CA PHE A 30 7.67 -2.85 -7.11
C PHE A 30 8.39 -4.07 -6.57
N PRO A 31 9.59 -3.88 -5.99
CA PRO A 31 10.29 -4.98 -5.33
C PRO A 31 9.45 -5.49 -4.16
N GLN A 32 9.60 -6.75 -3.85
CA GLN A 32 8.82 -7.36 -2.79
C GLN A 32 8.84 -6.61 -1.50
N ARG A 33 10.01 -6.18 -1.09
CA ARG A 33 10.15 -5.47 0.16
C ARG A 33 9.36 -4.18 0.17
N LEU A 34 9.47 -3.40 -0.89
CA LEU A 34 8.75 -2.14 -0.96
C LEU A 34 7.25 -2.37 -1.07
N ALA A 35 6.86 -3.38 -1.84
CA ALA A 35 5.45 -3.67 -1.99
C ALA A 35 4.83 -4.01 -0.64
N ALA A 36 5.54 -4.79 0.16
CA ALA A 36 5.02 -5.18 1.46
C ALA A 36 4.88 -3.98 2.39
N GLU A 37 5.89 -3.12 2.39
CA GLU A 37 5.85 -1.95 3.26
C GLU A 37 4.74 -1.00 2.86
N VAL A 38 4.64 -0.72 1.59
CA VAL A 38 3.63 0.21 1.11
C VAL A 38 2.23 -0.33 1.30
N ALA A 39 2.06 -1.64 1.10
CA ALA A 39 0.74 -2.23 1.23
C ALA A 39 0.18 -2.07 2.63
N ARG A 40 1.06 -2.04 3.62
CA ARG A 40 0.61 -1.90 4.99
C ARG A 40 0.31 -0.47 5.38
N ASP A 41 0.87 0.47 4.66
CA ASP A 41 0.70 1.88 5.00
C ASP A 41 -0.46 2.46 4.20
N GLY A 42 -1.57 2.66 4.84
CA GLY A 42 -2.76 3.15 4.16
C GLY A 42 -2.68 4.60 3.75
N ARG A 43 -1.60 5.29 4.12
CA ARG A 43 -1.48 6.69 3.75
C ARG A 43 -1.02 6.87 2.31
N TYR A 44 -0.42 5.83 1.71
CA TYR A 44 -0.01 5.94 0.33
C TYR A 44 -1.20 5.71 -0.59
N ASP A 45 -1.27 6.51 -1.64
CA ASP A 45 -2.31 6.34 -2.64
C ASP A 45 -1.82 5.31 -3.65
N LEU A 46 -2.32 4.11 -3.55
CA LEU A 46 -1.90 3.01 -4.38
C LEU A 46 -2.05 3.32 -5.86
N HIS A 47 -3.16 3.89 -6.23
CA HIS A 47 -3.45 4.20 -7.60
C HIS A 47 -2.41 5.14 -8.20
N ARG A 48 -2.07 6.18 -7.46
CA ARG A 48 -1.11 7.14 -7.92
C ARG A 48 0.29 6.54 -8.02
N LEU A 49 0.63 5.66 -7.09
CA LEU A 49 1.92 5.01 -7.15
C LEU A 49 2.06 4.19 -8.41
N ILE A 50 1.04 3.42 -8.71
CA ILE A 50 1.07 2.58 -9.89
C ILE A 50 1.11 3.45 -11.14
N GLU A 51 0.37 4.52 -11.15
CA GLU A 51 0.35 5.43 -12.27
C GLU A 51 1.73 6.00 -12.54
N LEU A 52 2.43 6.41 -11.50
CA LEU A 52 3.77 6.97 -11.66
C LEU A 52 4.73 5.94 -12.24
N VAL A 53 4.65 4.72 -11.75
CA VAL A 53 5.53 3.69 -12.24
C VAL A 53 5.23 3.37 -13.70
N GLU A 54 3.97 3.37 -14.07
CA GLU A 54 3.58 3.11 -15.43
C GLU A 54 4.07 4.20 -16.37
N ARG A 55 4.29 5.38 -15.85
CA ARG A 55 4.81 6.46 -16.65
C ARG A 55 6.32 6.46 -16.72
N GLY A 56 6.95 5.49 -16.10
CA GLY A 56 8.38 5.38 -16.17
C GLY A 56 9.13 5.77 -14.92
N CYS A 57 8.40 6.06 -13.86
CA CYS A 57 9.03 6.43 -12.62
C CYS A 57 9.50 5.17 -11.91
N SER A 58 10.65 5.21 -11.27
CA SER A 58 11.08 4.04 -10.53
C SER A 58 10.23 3.92 -9.27
N PRO A 59 10.05 2.72 -8.74
CA PRO A 59 9.26 2.55 -7.53
C PRO A 59 9.75 3.39 -6.37
N GLU A 60 11.07 3.45 -6.18
CA GLU A 60 11.61 4.24 -5.09
C GLU A 60 11.31 5.71 -5.26
N LEU A 61 11.41 6.20 -6.46
CA LEU A 61 11.13 7.60 -6.70
C LEU A 61 9.65 7.90 -6.52
N ALA A 62 8.79 6.98 -6.97
CA ALA A 62 7.37 7.16 -6.80
C ALA A 62 7.00 7.26 -5.32
N LEU A 63 7.65 6.45 -4.49
CA LEU A 63 7.39 6.51 -3.07
C LEU A 63 7.80 7.84 -2.48
N ARG A 64 8.93 8.38 -2.94
CA ARG A 64 9.36 9.66 -2.46
C ARG A 64 8.42 10.77 -2.83
N ILE A 65 7.93 10.73 -4.05
CA ILE A 65 7.01 11.75 -4.53
C ILE A 65 5.72 11.76 -3.75
N LEU A 66 5.23 10.56 -3.40
CA LEU A 66 3.96 10.46 -2.71
C LEU A 66 4.08 10.22 -1.21
N ALA A 67 5.27 10.40 -0.65
CA ALA A 67 5.46 10.18 0.78
C ALA A 67 4.53 11.07 1.60
N PRO A 68 4.00 10.53 2.69
CA PRO A 68 3.12 11.33 3.53
C PRO A 68 3.80 12.57 4.07
N LEU A 69 3.08 13.66 4.06
CA LEU A 69 3.65 14.90 4.51
C LEU A 69 4.05 14.93 5.96
N GLU A 70 3.42 14.10 6.74
CA GLU A 70 3.74 14.06 8.13
C GLU A 70 5.16 13.80 8.40
N GLU A 71 5.79 13.03 7.57
CA GLU A 71 7.17 12.75 7.76
C GLU A 71 8.03 13.96 7.57
N ASN A 72 7.61 14.83 6.71
CA ASN A 72 8.36 16.03 6.48
C ASN A 72 8.28 16.96 7.64
N GLU A 73 7.17 16.94 8.30
CA GLU A 73 7.02 17.80 9.41
C GLU A 73 7.88 17.46 10.55
N ALA A 74 8.18 16.23 10.67
CA ALA A 74 9.01 15.81 11.76
C ALA A 74 10.35 16.48 11.67
N ALA A 75 10.69 16.93 10.55
CA ALA A 75 11.94 17.63 10.41
C ALA A 75 11.79 19.07 10.82
#